data_7a07de12696120dc4e9ad51130912bbc
#
_entry.id   7a07de12696120dc4e9ad51130912bbc
#
_cell.length_a   1.000
_cell.length_b   1.000
_cell.length_c   1.000
_cell.angle_alpha   90.00
_cell.angle_beta   90.00
_cell.angle_gamma   90.00
#
_symmetry.space_group_name_H-M   'P 1'
#
loop_
_entity.id
_entity.type
_entity.pdbx_description
1 polymer ?
#
loop_
_entity_poly.entity_id
_entity_poly.type
_entity_poly.pdbx_seq_one_letter_code
_entity_poly.pdbx_strand_id
1 'polypeptide(L)'
;MSIEICIINPYGTSTSNEKLIKCASKIIYENSSIYINEENLEDDYFSHHLETTNISSLVKQIENNNSSDAFIIVSFEDIGVDTIRKITSKPVIGIGEASCSTANIIANKFSIITNVSHSHEDLKNTVINYDMDHKYIAFM
;
A
#
# COMPACT_ATOMS: atom_id res chain seq x y z
N MET A 1 16.15 -20.97 0.45
CA MET A 1 15.92 -19.77 1.27
C MET A 1 14.47 -19.40 1.04
N SER A 2 13.64 -19.32 2.07
CA SER A 2 12.23 -18.91 1.94
C SER A 2 12.18 -17.41 2.07
N ILE A 3 11.46 -16.73 1.19
CA ILE A 3 11.24 -15.26 1.26
C ILE A 3 9.95 -15.02 2.03
N GLU A 4 9.99 -14.16 3.03
CA GLU A 4 8.84 -13.77 3.83
C GLU A 4 8.42 -12.33 3.53
N ILE A 5 7.17 -12.14 3.11
CA ILE A 5 6.62 -10.83 2.75
C ILE A 5 5.52 -10.45 3.75
N CYS A 6 5.68 -9.30 4.40
CA CYS A 6 4.68 -8.72 5.28
C CYS A 6 3.81 -7.73 4.52
N ILE A 7 2.49 -7.92 4.54
CA ILE A 7 1.51 -6.95 4.07
C ILE A 7 1.05 -6.10 5.25
N ILE A 8 1.05 -4.81 5.06
CA ILE A 8 0.46 -3.84 5.98
C ILE A 8 -0.71 -3.16 5.29
N ASN A 9 -1.90 -3.32 5.88
CA ASN A 9 -3.13 -2.74 5.37
C ASN A 9 -3.63 -1.66 6.34
N PRO A 10 -3.29 -0.37 6.13
CA PRO A 10 -3.62 0.72 7.06
C PRO A 10 -5.11 0.90 7.29
N TYR A 11 -5.93 0.52 6.33
CA TYR A 11 -7.40 0.65 6.38
C TYR A 11 -8.10 -0.71 6.45
N GLY A 12 -7.37 -1.74 6.86
CA GLY A 12 -7.84 -3.11 6.79
C GLY A 12 -8.86 -3.46 7.87
N THR A 13 -9.87 -4.19 7.47
CA THR A 13 -10.74 -4.97 8.35
C THR A 13 -10.35 -6.46 8.24
N SER A 14 -10.72 -7.28 9.22
CA SER A 14 -10.48 -8.74 9.17
C SER A 14 -10.97 -9.33 7.83
N THR A 15 -12.17 -8.95 7.39
CA THR A 15 -12.73 -9.43 6.11
C THR A 15 -11.95 -8.98 4.88
N SER A 16 -11.43 -7.75 4.88
CA SER A 16 -10.60 -7.26 3.77
C SER A 16 -9.23 -7.95 3.75
N ASN A 17 -8.66 -8.18 4.91
CA ASN A 17 -7.38 -8.86 5.07
C ASN A 17 -7.44 -10.31 4.59
N GLU A 18 -8.50 -11.07 4.93
CA GLU A 18 -8.71 -12.42 4.44
C GLU A 18 -8.77 -12.48 2.90
N LYS A 19 -9.51 -11.54 2.27
CA LYS A 19 -9.57 -11.45 0.81
C LYS A 19 -8.23 -11.13 0.19
N LEU A 20 -7.47 -10.25 0.81
CA LEU A 20 -6.15 -9.83 0.35
C LEU A 20 -5.15 -10.99 0.36
N ILE A 21 -5.07 -11.71 1.48
CA ILE A 21 -4.24 -12.93 1.59
C ILE A 21 -4.66 -13.98 0.56
N LYS A 22 -5.95 -14.21 0.41
CA LYS A 22 -6.47 -15.18 -0.57
C LYS A 22 -6.09 -14.80 -2.01
N CYS A 23 -6.03 -13.52 -2.34
CA CYS A 23 -5.58 -13.06 -3.65
C CYS A 23 -4.06 -13.20 -3.81
N ALA A 24 -3.30 -12.75 -2.84
CA ALA A 24 -1.84 -12.80 -2.87
C ALA A 24 -1.30 -14.24 -2.91
N SER A 25 -1.92 -15.15 -2.15
CA SER A 25 -1.52 -16.57 -2.12
C SER A 25 -1.68 -17.30 -3.46
N LYS A 26 -2.42 -16.75 -4.42
CA LYS A 26 -2.56 -17.36 -5.75
C LYS A 26 -1.38 -17.10 -6.68
N ILE A 27 -0.58 -16.10 -6.39
CA ILE A 27 0.50 -15.62 -7.27
C ILE A 27 1.88 -15.72 -6.64
N ILE A 28 1.94 -16.11 -5.36
CA ILE A 28 3.21 -16.27 -4.65
C ILE A 28 3.94 -17.54 -5.09
N TYR A 29 5.26 -17.48 -5.15
CA TYR A 29 6.09 -18.65 -5.47
C TYR A 29 6.15 -19.65 -4.32
N GLU A 30 6.37 -20.94 -4.63
CA GLU A 30 6.41 -22.05 -3.66
C GLU A 30 7.37 -21.83 -2.48
N ASN A 31 8.47 -21.13 -2.71
CA ASN A 31 9.47 -20.83 -1.69
C ASN A 31 9.28 -19.48 -1.01
N SER A 32 8.08 -18.95 -1.02
CA SER A 32 7.77 -17.66 -0.40
C SER A 32 6.55 -17.79 0.51
N SER A 33 6.49 -16.98 1.54
CA SER A 33 5.34 -16.84 2.42
C SER A 33 4.87 -15.39 2.44
N ILE A 34 3.58 -15.19 2.62
CA ILE A 34 2.98 -13.88 2.73
C ILE A 34 2.01 -13.87 3.90
N TYR A 35 2.06 -12.84 4.71
CA TYR A 35 1.14 -12.65 5.82
C TYR A 35 0.76 -11.18 5.97
N ILE A 36 -0.35 -10.93 6.65
CA ILE A 36 -0.77 -9.58 7.02
C ILE A 36 -0.44 -9.36 8.49
N ASN A 37 0.15 -8.22 8.79
CA ASN A 37 0.24 -7.76 10.15
C ASN A 37 -1.16 -7.36 10.65
N GLU A 38 -1.69 -8.11 11.63
CA GLU A 38 -3.01 -7.89 12.23
C GLU A 38 -2.96 -6.98 13.47
N GLU A 39 -1.85 -6.30 13.73
CA GLU A 39 -1.85 -5.28 14.78
C GLU A 39 -2.92 -4.25 14.46
N ASN A 40 -4.01 -4.31 15.23
CA ASN A 40 -5.13 -3.41 15.12
C ASN A 40 -4.66 -1.97 15.24
N LEU A 41 -4.75 -1.27 14.16
CA LEU A 41 -4.83 0.17 14.20
C LEU A 41 -6.17 0.45 14.88
N GLU A 42 -6.15 1.11 16.04
CA GLU A 42 -7.34 1.37 16.86
C GLU A 42 -8.52 1.87 16.01
N ASP A 43 -9.74 1.45 16.36
CA ASP A 43 -11.01 1.68 15.63
C ASP A 43 -11.34 3.16 15.27
N ASP A 44 -10.51 4.11 15.64
CA ASP A 44 -10.67 5.55 15.42
C ASP A 44 -10.18 6.03 14.02
N TYR A 45 -9.92 5.11 13.12
CA TYR A 45 -9.25 5.35 11.83
C TYR A 45 -10.10 6.06 10.76
N PHE A 46 -11.37 6.26 10.98
CA PHE A 46 -12.25 6.96 10.05
C PHE A 46 -12.36 8.47 10.26
N SER A 47 -11.65 9.03 11.23
CA SER A 47 -11.65 10.48 11.48
C SER A 47 -10.55 11.19 10.72
N HIS A 48 -10.90 12.30 10.10
CA HIS A 48 -10.15 13.14 9.17
C HIS A 48 -8.82 13.78 9.65
N HIS A 49 -8.11 13.23 10.64
CA HIS A 49 -6.83 13.76 11.15
C HIS A 49 -5.65 12.80 10.93
N LEU A 50 -5.50 12.30 9.73
CA LEU A 50 -4.82 11.06 9.38
C LEU A 50 -3.29 11.13 9.19
N GLU A 51 -2.65 12.30 9.07
CA GLU A 51 -1.31 12.31 8.48
C GLU A 51 -0.16 11.93 9.43
N THR A 52 -0.21 12.27 10.70
CA THR A 52 0.95 12.05 11.59
C THR A 52 0.85 10.81 12.47
N THR A 53 -0.33 10.51 13.01
CA THR A 53 -0.53 9.38 13.93
C THR A 53 -0.35 8.04 13.20
N ASN A 54 -0.73 7.98 11.94
CA ASN A 54 -0.70 6.79 11.11
C ASN A 54 0.70 6.35 10.73
N ILE A 55 1.57 7.29 10.38
CA ILE A 55 2.96 6.97 10.00
C ILE A 55 3.71 6.37 11.19
N SER A 56 3.52 6.88 12.40
CA SER A 56 4.16 6.33 13.60
C SER A 56 3.73 4.90 13.89
N SER A 57 2.46 4.58 13.67
CA SER A 57 1.95 3.22 13.81
C SER A 57 2.52 2.29 12.73
N LEU A 58 2.58 2.76 11.49
CA LEU A 58 3.21 2.00 10.39
C LEU A 58 4.69 1.71 10.67
N VAL A 59 5.43 2.69 11.18
CA VAL A 59 6.84 2.51 11.59
C VAL A 59 6.98 1.41 12.62
N LYS A 60 6.16 1.42 13.69
CA LYS A 60 6.15 0.37 14.72
C LYS A 60 5.84 -1.01 14.13
N GLN A 61 4.88 -1.10 13.22
CA GLN A 61 4.55 -2.36 12.56
C GLN A 61 5.74 -2.91 11.75
N ILE A 62 6.49 -2.05 11.07
CA ILE A 62 7.71 -2.45 10.36
C ILE A 62 8.79 -2.94 11.35
N GLU A 63 9.00 -2.23 12.45
CA GLU A 63 9.98 -2.60 13.47
C GLU A 63 9.62 -3.94 14.13
N ASN A 64 8.35 -4.16 14.45
CA ASN A 64 7.86 -5.41 15.05
C ASN A 64 7.96 -6.60 14.08
N ASN A 65 7.90 -6.37 12.78
CA ASN A 65 7.99 -7.40 11.74
C ASN A 65 9.35 -7.41 11.03
N ASN A 66 10.41 -7.05 11.73
CA ASN A 66 11.75 -6.94 11.15
C ASN A 66 12.38 -8.29 10.71
N SER A 67 11.72 -9.43 10.93
CA SER A 67 12.10 -10.73 10.34
C SER A 67 11.73 -10.85 8.86
N SER A 68 10.71 -10.12 8.39
CA SER A 68 10.27 -10.16 6.98
C SER A 68 11.36 -9.67 6.03
N ASP A 69 11.39 -10.22 4.83
CA ASP A 69 12.34 -9.85 3.78
C ASP A 69 11.87 -8.65 2.96
N ALA A 70 10.57 -8.39 2.90
CA ALA A 70 9.97 -7.27 2.18
C ALA A 70 8.63 -6.84 2.78
N PHE A 71 8.17 -5.65 2.45
CA PHE A 71 6.91 -5.06 2.91
C PHE A 71 6.07 -4.57 1.74
N ILE A 72 4.75 -4.76 1.84
CA ILE A 72 3.75 -4.20 0.91
C ILE A 72 2.78 -3.35 1.71
N ILE A 73 2.67 -2.06 1.36
CA ILE A 73 1.71 -1.14 1.96
C ILE A 73 0.46 -1.09 1.09
N VAL A 74 -0.69 -1.47 1.65
CA VAL A 74 -1.97 -1.54 0.93
C VAL A 74 -2.77 -0.27 1.16
N SER A 75 -2.31 0.80 0.57
CA SER A 75 -3.00 2.09 0.44
C SER A 75 -2.68 2.65 -0.93
N PHE A 76 -3.66 3.17 -1.64
CA PHE A 76 -3.40 3.77 -2.96
C PHE A 76 -2.59 5.07 -2.87
N GLU A 77 -2.73 5.80 -1.78
CA GLU A 77 -1.96 7.00 -1.48
C GLU A 77 -0.53 6.70 -1.02
N ASP A 78 -0.19 5.43 -0.87
CA ASP A 78 1.12 4.94 -0.41
C ASP A 78 1.60 5.59 0.89
N ILE A 79 0.67 5.71 1.84
CA ILE A 79 0.90 6.39 3.12
C ILE A 79 2.12 5.82 3.83
N GLY A 80 3.08 6.69 4.12
CA GLY A 80 4.27 6.35 4.89
C GLY A 80 5.36 5.59 4.13
N VAL A 81 5.15 5.21 2.86
CA VAL A 81 6.14 4.44 2.07
C VAL A 81 7.51 5.12 2.07
N ASP A 82 7.58 6.41 1.79
CA ASP A 82 8.84 7.15 1.77
C ASP A 82 9.52 7.24 3.13
N THR A 83 8.72 7.34 4.20
CA THR A 83 9.24 7.35 5.58
C THR A 83 9.81 5.98 5.94
N ILE A 84 9.09 4.92 5.61
CA ILE A 84 9.49 3.53 5.86
C ILE A 84 10.78 3.20 5.09
N ARG A 85 10.90 3.60 3.84
CA ARG A 85 12.10 3.42 3.01
C ARG A 85 13.36 4.08 3.61
N LYS A 86 13.21 5.08 4.46
CA LYS A 86 14.33 5.73 5.16
C LYS A 86 14.80 4.98 6.40
N ILE A 87 13.96 4.14 6.98
CA ILE A 87 14.26 3.42 8.23
C ILE A 87 14.58 1.95 8.03
N THR A 88 14.32 1.39 6.85
CA THR A 88 14.69 0.01 6.52
C THR A 88 15.41 -0.07 5.18
N SER A 89 16.36 -1.01 5.08
CA SER A 89 17.01 -1.34 3.80
C SER A 89 16.26 -2.41 3.00
N LYS A 90 15.17 -2.94 3.54
CA LYS A 90 14.35 -3.96 2.88
C LYS A 90 13.47 -3.33 1.81
N PRO A 91 13.09 -4.09 0.76
CA PRO A 91 12.13 -3.61 -0.22
C PRO A 91 10.81 -3.21 0.43
N VAL A 92 10.31 -2.02 0.10
CA VAL A 92 9.00 -1.51 0.50
C VAL A 92 8.26 -1.08 -0.76
N ILE A 93 7.11 -1.69 -1.00
CA ILE A 93 6.29 -1.44 -2.19
C ILE A 93 4.95 -0.87 -1.74
N GLY A 94 4.58 0.29 -2.29
CA GLY A 94 3.25 0.84 -2.19
C GLY A 94 2.38 0.35 -3.35
N ILE A 95 1.12 0.02 -3.10
CA ILE A 95 0.24 -0.45 -4.17
C ILE A 95 -0.15 0.66 -5.15
N GLY A 96 -0.14 1.93 -4.74
CA GLY A 96 -0.36 3.08 -5.61
C GLY A 96 0.75 3.19 -6.65
N GLU A 97 2.01 3.25 -6.20
CA GLU A 97 3.18 3.27 -7.07
C GLU A 97 3.21 2.07 -8.03
N ALA A 98 3.00 0.85 -7.49
CA ALA A 98 3.02 -0.36 -8.29
C ALA A 98 1.91 -0.37 -9.35
N SER A 99 0.71 0.07 -9.00
CA SER A 99 -0.44 0.14 -9.92
C SER A 99 -0.22 1.18 -11.01
N CYS A 100 0.21 2.39 -10.65
CA CYS A 100 0.51 3.45 -11.59
C CYS A 100 1.67 3.07 -12.53
N SER A 101 2.75 2.50 -11.99
CA SER A 101 3.89 2.02 -12.78
C SER A 101 3.47 0.94 -13.77
N THR A 102 2.64 -0.01 -13.34
CA THR A 102 2.11 -1.05 -14.22
C THR A 102 1.24 -0.45 -15.33
N ALA A 103 0.32 0.44 -14.98
CA ALA A 103 -0.53 1.13 -15.95
C ALA A 103 0.31 1.92 -16.97
N ASN A 104 1.38 2.57 -16.51
CA ASN A 104 2.31 3.31 -17.37
C ASN A 104 3.03 2.41 -18.40
N ILE A 105 3.34 1.16 -18.03
CA ILE A 105 4.00 0.20 -18.94
C ILE A 105 3.03 -0.34 -19.99
N ILE A 106 1.81 -0.69 -19.60
CA ILE A 106 0.87 -1.41 -20.44
C ILE A 106 -0.08 -0.52 -21.25
N ALA A 107 -0.20 0.77 -20.90
CA ALA A 107 -1.16 1.69 -21.52
C ALA A 107 -0.53 3.05 -21.87
N ASN A 108 -1.06 3.66 -22.93
CA ASN A 108 -0.71 5.04 -23.28
C ASN A 108 -1.42 6.06 -22.39
N LYS A 109 -2.61 5.70 -21.88
CA LYS A 109 -3.43 6.51 -20.97
C LYS A 109 -4.21 5.59 -20.03
N PHE A 110 -4.51 6.07 -18.83
CA PHE A 110 -5.31 5.34 -17.84
C PHE A 110 -6.24 6.27 -17.05
N SER A 111 -7.24 5.68 -16.43
CA SER A 111 -8.13 6.33 -15.46
C SER A 111 -8.18 5.52 -14.18
N ILE A 112 -8.48 6.18 -13.07
CA ILE A 112 -8.65 5.55 -11.77
C ILE A 112 -10.13 5.55 -11.44
N ILE A 113 -10.66 4.37 -11.07
CA ILE A 113 -12.03 4.19 -10.59
C ILE A 113 -11.96 3.93 -9.09
N THR A 114 -12.69 4.71 -8.31
CA THR A 114 -12.73 4.57 -6.85
C THR A 114 -14.17 4.67 -6.35
N ASN A 115 -14.50 3.92 -5.30
CA ASN A 115 -15.77 4.01 -4.57
C ASN A 115 -15.63 4.84 -3.29
N VAL A 116 -14.48 5.38 -3.02
CA VAL A 116 -14.19 6.15 -1.80
C VAL A 116 -14.26 7.63 -2.15
N SER A 117 -14.89 8.42 -1.29
CA SER A 117 -14.95 9.86 -1.38
C SER A 117 -13.62 10.53 -0.97
N HIS A 118 -12.49 9.98 -1.46
CA HIS A 118 -11.23 10.70 -1.40
C HIS A 118 -11.36 11.97 -2.25
N SER A 119 -10.70 13.03 -1.82
CA SER A 119 -10.68 14.21 -2.67
C SER A 119 -10.02 13.83 -4.00
N HIS A 120 -10.58 14.25 -5.10
CA HIS A 120 -9.96 14.09 -6.42
C HIS A 120 -8.52 14.63 -6.43
N GLU A 121 -8.24 15.55 -5.53
CA GLU A 121 -6.94 16.19 -5.36
C GLU A 121 -5.91 15.23 -4.77
N ASP A 122 -6.24 14.44 -3.74
CA ASP A 122 -5.31 13.49 -3.12
C ASP A 122 -4.89 12.40 -4.11
N LEU A 123 -5.85 11.83 -4.82
CA LEU A 123 -5.57 10.82 -5.84
C LEU A 123 -4.76 11.40 -7.01
N LYS A 124 -5.06 12.64 -7.41
CA LYS A 124 -4.29 13.34 -8.44
C LYS A 124 -2.87 13.60 -7.98
N ASN A 125 -2.68 14.00 -6.73
CA ASN A 125 -1.36 14.21 -6.15
C ASN A 125 -0.54 12.92 -6.14
N THR A 126 -1.15 11.78 -5.84
CA THR A 126 -0.49 10.47 -5.93
C THR A 126 0.04 10.20 -7.34
N VAL A 127 -0.77 10.44 -8.37
CA VAL A 127 -0.36 10.26 -9.77
C VAL A 127 0.75 11.24 -10.17
N ILE A 128 0.68 12.49 -9.71
CA ILE A 128 1.72 13.51 -9.94
C ILE A 128 3.02 13.13 -9.25
N ASN A 129 2.97 12.65 -8.01
CA ASN A 129 4.15 12.23 -7.25
C ASN A 129 4.93 11.12 -7.93
N TYR A 130 4.27 10.33 -8.78
CA TYR A 130 4.90 9.28 -9.58
C TYR A 130 5.23 9.71 -11.02
N ASP A 131 5.13 11.00 -11.33
CA ASP A 131 5.43 11.57 -12.66
C ASP A 131 4.58 10.96 -13.79
N MET A 132 3.34 10.61 -13.49
CA MET A 132 2.42 9.90 -14.41
C MET A 132 1.18 10.72 -14.80
N ASP A 133 1.13 11.98 -14.43
CA ASP A 133 0.04 12.91 -14.74
C ASP A 133 -0.17 13.08 -16.25
N HIS A 134 0.89 12.99 -17.04
CA HIS A 134 0.85 13.07 -18.50
C HIS A 134 0.07 11.92 -19.17
N LYS A 135 -0.13 10.78 -18.47
CA LYS A 135 -0.93 9.63 -18.93
C LYS A 135 -2.27 9.49 -18.24
N TYR A 136 -2.46 10.20 -17.16
CA TYR A 136 -3.70 10.17 -16.41
C TYR A 136 -4.79 10.99 -17.11
N ILE A 137 -6.02 10.43 -17.23
CA ILE A 137 -7.14 11.11 -17.89
C ILE A 137 -8.13 11.68 -16.88
N ALA A 138 -8.64 10.84 -15.97
CA ALA A 138 -9.71 11.21 -15.05
C ALA A 138 -9.90 10.22 -13.91
N PHE A 139 -10.54 10.68 -12.84
CA PHE A 139 -11.21 9.85 -11.83
C PHE A 139 -12.67 9.62 -12.23
N MET A 140 -13.17 8.43 -12.00
CA MET A 140 -14.56 8.05 -12.20
C MET A 140 -15.10 7.36 -10.96
#